data_36e32bbb9fc57c958be57bfb765a3daa
#
_entry.id   36e32bbb9fc57c958be57bfb765a3daa
#
_cell.length_a   1.000
_cell.length_b   1.000
_cell.length_c   1.000
_cell.angle_alpha   90.00
_cell.angle_beta   90.00
_cell.angle_gamma   90.00
#
_symmetry.space_group_name_H-M   'P 1'
#
loop_
_entity.id
_entity.type
_entity.pdbx_description
1 polymer ?
#
loop_
_entity_poly.entity_id
_entity_poly.type
_entity_poly.pdbx_seq_one_letter_code
_entity_poly.pdbx_strand_id
1 'polypeptide(L)'
;MAGRAERPGRVVSLNPCLDVMLYALADRAQIAAVSHYSHDISSSSLGNPGLSLPYTYGTAEEVLLLHPDLVLCSPYAAPATMAALRRRGLRLETFGLPDTVRDSRAQVQRLARVIGWPERGEVLCRRIDRALAAAAPELGARPLRALVYQTGGFAVAPGTLMDEMLRRTGFTNAATDYGLTRTGDLPLERLIANPPEVLLAGQLRADAPNWADRLLRHPALARIGPGMFRATLPQRLTYCGGPVLIELAGVLADIYRRAQAFRA
;
A
#
# COMPACT_ATOMS: atom_id res chain seq x y z
N MET A 1 25.57 -2.11 -30.34
CA MET A 1 24.82 -0.89 -29.96
C MET A 1 23.43 -1.36 -29.52
N ALA A 2 23.17 -1.48 -28.22
CA ALA A 2 21.85 -1.79 -27.74
C ALA A 2 20.95 -0.57 -28.01
N GLY A 3 19.97 -0.71 -28.91
CA GLY A 3 19.02 0.33 -29.22
C GLY A 3 18.37 0.82 -27.92
N ARG A 4 18.43 2.12 -27.68
CA ARG A 4 17.73 2.80 -26.59
C ARG A 4 16.25 2.50 -26.81
N ALA A 5 15.67 1.60 -26.00
CA ALA A 5 14.26 1.28 -26.11
C ALA A 5 13.51 2.61 -26.02
N GLU A 6 12.74 2.90 -27.06
CA GLU A 6 12.01 4.16 -27.18
C GLU A 6 11.11 4.33 -25.95
N ARG A 7 11.21 5.48 -25.31
CA ARG A 7 10.43 5.79 -24.10
C ARG A 7 8.96 5.78 -24.45
N PRO A 8 8.10 5.00 -23.74
CA PRO A 8 6.66 5.00 -24.02
C PRO A 8 6.11 6.40 -23.78
N GLY A 9 5.42 6.95 -24.77
CA GLY A 9 4.79 8.27 -24.71
C GLY A 9 3.41 8.24 -24.01
N ARG A 10 2.73 7.06 -24.01
CA ARG A 10 1.37 6.90 -23.50
C ARG A 10 1.27 5.64 -22.65
N VAL A 11 1.21 5.83 -21.34
CA VAL A 11 1.15 4.72 -20.36
C VAL A 11 -0.24 4.71 -19.71
N VAL A 12 -0.88 3.54 -19.72
CA VAL A 12 -2.11 3.28 -18.98
C VAL A 12 -1.80 2.36 -17.81
N SER A 13 -2.27 2.70 -16.62
CA SER A 13 -2.17 1.87 -15.43
C SER A 13 -3.55 1.33 -15.04
N LEU A 14 -3.61 0.02 -14.76
CA LEU A 14 -4.83 -0.70 -14.38
C LEU A 14 -4.83 -1.14 -12.91
N ASN A 15 -3.92 -0.59 -12.10
CA ASN A 15 -3.79 -0.99 -10.70
C ASN A 15 -3.41 0.20 -9.82
N PRO A 16 -4.11 0.44 -8.68
CA PRO A 16 -3.90 1.62 -7.84
C PRO A 16 -2.49 1.74 -7.27
N CYS A 17 -1.79 0.64 -7.01
CA CYS A 17 -0.41 0.70 -6.53
C CYS A 17 0.57 1.09 -7.66
N LEU A 18 0.27 0.70 -8.90
CA LEU A 18 1.03 1.12 -10.07
C LEU A 18 0.75 2.58 -10.44
N ASP A 19 -0.47 3.06 -10.20
CA ASP A 19 -0.84 4.46 -10.40
C ASP A 19 0.04 5.39 -9.56
N VAL A 20 0.23 5.06 -8.28
CA VAL A 20 1.08 5.83 -7.36
C VAL A 20 2.54 5.83 -7.80
N MET A 21 3.05 4.67 -8.21
CA MET A 21 4.43 4.57 -8.72
C MET A 21 4.60 5.30 -10.05
N LEU A 22 3.63 5.17 -10.98
CA LEU A 22 3.63 5.85 -12.26
C LEU A 22 3.61 7.37 -12.07
N TYR A 23 2.73 7.87 -11.17
CA TYR A 23 2.64 9.28 -10.84
C TYR A 23 3.96 9.83 -10.27
N ALA A 24 4.68 9.04 -9.45
CA ALA A 24 5.94 9.45 -8.84
C ALA A 24 7.13 9.45 -9.82
N LEU A 25 7.06 8.67 -10.90
CA LEU A 25 8.21 8.40 -11.78
C LEU A 25 8.07 8.98 -13.18
N ALA A 26 6.84 9.01 -13.75
CA ALA A 26 6.60 9.45 -15.12
C ALA A 26 6.45 10.98 -15.25
N ASP A 27 6.60 11.49 -16.46
CA ASP A 27 6.09 12.82 -16.80
C ASP A 27 4.56 12.77 -16.89
N ARG A 28 3.89 13.86 -16.53
CA ARG A 28 2.41 13.92 -16.61
C ARG A 28 1.90 13.62 -18.00
N ALA A 29 2.59 14.08 -19.04
CA ALA A 29 2.23 13.85 -20.43
C ALA A 29 2.30 12.36 -20.84
N GLN A 30 3.09 11.54 -20.15
CA GLN A 30 3.16 10.10 -20.37
C GLN A 30 1.95 9.34 -19.79
N ILE A 31 1.23 9.92 -18.82
CA ILE A 31 0.12 9.26 -18.15
C ILE A 31 -1.15 9.42 -18.99
N ALA A 32 -1.47 8.40 -19.78
CA ALA A 32 -2.69 8.41 -20.59
C ALA A 32 -3.95 8.17 -19.74
N ALA A 33 -3.87 7.25 -18.76
CA ALA A 33 -4.90 7.06 -17.74
C ALA A 33 -4.35 6.27 -16.55
N VAL A 34 -4.98 6.45 -15.39
CA VAL A 34 -4.81 5.64 -14.18
C VAL A 34 -6.04 4.76 -13.97
N SER A 35 -6.01 3.84 -13.02
CA SER A 35 -7.19 3.06 -12.65
C SER A 35 -8.24 3.95 -11.98
N HIS A 36 -9.51 3.61 -12.14
CA HIS A 36 -10.64 4.33 -11.52
C HIS A 36 -10.51 4.39 -9.97
N TYR A 37 -9.80 3.44 -9.36
CA TYR A 37 -9.53 3.46 -7.91
C TYR A 37 -8.76 4.70 -7.45
N SER A 38 -7.97 5.33 -8.32
CA SER A 38 -7.24 6.55 -7.98
C SER A 38 -8.14 7.78 -7.82
N HIS A 39 -9.40 7.70 -8.24
CA HIS A 39 -10.43 8.73 -8.02
C HIS A 39 -11.20 8.56 -6.70
N ASP A 40 -10.98 7.49 -5.95
CA ASP A 40 -11.50 7.36 -4.57
C ASP A 40 -10.45 7.83 -3.57
N ILE A 41 -10.59 9.07 -3.11
CA ILE A 41 -9.66 9.71 -2.15
C ILE A 41 -9.52 8.91 -0.85
N SER A 42 -10.57 8.19 -0.44
CA SER A 42 -10.60 7.48 0.85
C SER A 42 -9.72 6.24 0.85
N SER A 43 -9.57 5.59 -0.30
CA SER A 43 -8.82 4.34 -0.48
C SER A 43 -7.56 4.50 -1.33
N SER A 44 -7.49 5.54 -2.15
CA SER A 44 -6.35 5.77 -3.04
C SER A 44 -5.13 6.30 -2.30
N SER A 45 -4.01 5.61 -2.45
CA SER A 45 -2.70 6.11 -1.97
C SER A 45 -2.20 7.32 -2.79
N LEU A 46 -2.78 7.60 -3.95
CA LEU A 46 -2.46 8.77 -4.77
C LEU A 46 -3.09 10.05 -4.22
N GLY A 47 -4.23 9.95 -3.55
CA GLY A 47 -4.94 11.09 -2.96
C GLY A 47 -5.45 12.09 -4.01
N ASN A 48 -5.51 13.39 -3.63
CA ASN A 48 -6.02 14.46 -4.50
C ASN A 48 -5.42 14.52 -5.91
N PRO A 49 -4.11 14.28 -6.11
CA PRO A 49 -3.53 14.23 -7.46
C PRO A 49 -4.22 13.25 -8.41
N GLY A 50 -4.78 12.16 -7.89
CA GLY A 50 -5.51 11.17 -8.69
C GLY A 50 -6.72 11.76 -9.42
N LEU A 51 -7.42 12.71 -8.78
CA LEU A 51 -8.63 13.34 -9.33
C LEU A 51 -8.39 14.16 -10.58
N SER A 52 -7.17 14.63 -10.82
CA SER A 52 -6.81 15.43 -11.99
C SER A 52 -6.33 14.61 -13.20
N LEU A 53 -6.15 13.28 -13.02
CA LEU A 53 -5.69 12.40 -14.08
C LEU A 53 -6.85 11.75 -14.82
N PRO A 54 -6.73 11.52 -16.14
CA PRO A 54 -7.67 10.64 -16.83
C PRO A 54 -7.69 9.26 -16.19
N TYR A 55 -8.83 8.60 -16.14
CA TYR A 55 -8.95 7.27 -15.57
C TYR A 55 -9.69 6.30 -16.50
N THR A 56 -9.55 5.00 -16.22
CA THR A 56 -10.24 3.90 -16.90
C THR A 56 -10.77 2.88 -15.91
N TYR A 57 -11.89 2.25 -16.22
CA TYR A 57 -12.36 1.06 -15.51
C TYR A 57 -11.59 -0.20 -15.91
N GLY A 58 -10.71 -0.12 -16.90
CA GLY A 58 -9.82 -1.21 -17.30
C GLY A 58 -10.49 -2.23 -18.21
N THR A 59 -11.57 -1.88 -18.91
CA THR A 59 -12.07 -2.72 -20.00
C THR A 59 -11.13 -2.66 -21.19
N ALA A 60 -11.11 -3.72 -22.02
CA ALA A 60 -10.22 -3.76 -23.17
C ALA A 60 -10.54 -2.62 -24.16
N GLU A 61 -11.82 -2.31 -24.34
CA GLU A 61 -12.31 -1.27 -25.22
C GLU A 61 -11.82 0.13 -24.77
N GLU A 62 -12.00 0.46 -23.48
CA GLU A 62 -11.54 1.74 -22.95
C GLU A 62 -10.01 1.89 -23.10
N VAL A 63 -9.24 0.84 -22.77
CA VAL A 63 -7.79 0.86 -22.87
C VAL A 63 -7.34 1.06 -24.33
N LEU A 64 -7.98 0.38 -25.28
CA LEU A 64 -7.66 0.51 -26.71
C LEU A 64 -7.94 1.91 -27.25
N LEU A 65 -9.03 2.56 -26.83
CA LEU A 65 -9.37 3.94 -27.20
C LEU A 65 -8.33 4.96 -26.71
N LEU A 66 -7.58 4.65 -25.66
CA LEU A 66 -6.51 5.50 -25.16
C LEU A 66 -5.22 5.41 -25.97
N HIS A 67 -5.12 4.47 -26.93
CA HIS A 67 -3.94 4.24 -27.77
C HIS A 67 -2.63 4.19 -26.97
N PRO A 68 -2.50 3.30 -25.96
CA PRO A 68 -1.31 3.24 -25.13
C PRO A 68 -0.15 2.53 -25.84
N ASP A 69 1.08 2.98 -25.56
CA ASP A 69 2.32 2.27 -25.91
C ASP A 69 2.65 1.19 -24.88
N LEU A 70 2.16 1.38 -23.65
CA LEU A 70 2.41 0.52 -22.51
C LEU A 70 1.21 0.45 -21.58
N VAL A 71 0.86 -0.76 -21.15
CA VAL A 71 -0.16 -0.99 -20.12
C VAL A 71 0.49 -1.65 -18.90
N LEU A 72 0.34 -1.02 -17.74
CA LEU A 72 0.77 -1.56 -16.46
C LEU A 72 -0.38 -2.31 -15.81
N CYS A 73 -0.16 -3.55 -15.41
CA CYS A 73 -1.20 -4.40 -14.84
C CYS A 73 -0.69 -5.25 -13.67
N SER A 74 -1.61 -5.82 -12.90
CA SER A 74 -1.31 -6.80 -11.86
C SER A 74 -1.59 -8.22 -12.37
N PRO A 75 -1.04 -9.28 -11.72
CA PRO A 75 -1.38 -10.66 -12.02
C PRO A 75 -2.88 -10.99 -11.80
N TYR A 76 -3.57 -10.14 -11.04
CA TYR A 76 -4.97 -10.27 -10.69
C TYR A 76 -5.92 -9.53 -11.63
N ALA A 77 -5.38 -8.87 -12.67
CA ALA A 77 -6.21 -8.22 -13.69
C ALA A 77 -7.05 -9.26 -14.45
N ALA A 78 -8.23 -8.86 -14.92
CA ALA A 78 -9.18 -9.74 -15.59
C ALA A 78 -8.53 -10.50 -16.76
N PRO A 79 -8.46 -11.84 -16.75
CA PRO A 79 -7.75 -12.61 -17.76
C PRO A 79 -8.25 -12.35 -19.19
N ALA A 80 -9.58 -12.16 -19.35
CA ALA A 80 -10.19 -11.86 -20.65
C ALA A 80 -9.71 -10.52 -21.22
N THR A 81 -9.64 -9.47 -20.38
CA THR A 81 -9.11 -8.17 -20.75
C THR A 81 -7.64 -8.28 -21.16
N MET A 82 -6.81 -8.94 -20.35
CA MET A 82 -5.40 -9.13 -20.65
C MET A 82 -5.17 -9.90 -21.95
N ALA A 83 -5.96 -10.92 -22.21
CA ALA A 83 -5.91 -11.67 -23.47
C ALA A 83 -6.31 -10.81 -24.68
N ALA A 84 -7.35 -9.97 -24.53
CA ALA A 84 -7.78 -9.06 -25.58
C ALA A 84 -6.72 -8.04 -25.95
N LEU A 85 -6.09 -7.41 -24.94
CA LEU A 85 -5.02 -6.42 -25.14
C LEU A 85 -3.77 -7.03 -25.78
N ARG A 86 -3.38 -8.28 -25.37
CA ARG A 86 -2.27 -9.01 -26.01
C ARG A 86 -2.55 -9.32 -27.47
N ARG A 87 -3.78 -9.77 -27.80
CA ARG A 87 -4.15 -10.05 -29.21
C ARG A 87 -4.06 -8.81 -30.10
N ARG A 88 -4.20 -7.62 -29.53
CA ARG A 88 -4.02 -6.34 -30.22
C ARG A 88 -2.56 -5.86 -30.27
N GLY A 89 -1.61 -6.68 -29.80
CA GLY A 89 -0.19 -6.37 -29.83
C GLY A 89 0.29 -5.34 -28.80
N LEU A 90 -0.52 -4.99 -27.80
CA LEU A 90 -0.14 -4.04 -26.76
C LEU A 90 0.95 -4.62 -25.86
N ARG A 91 1.92 -3.79 -25.53
CA ARG A 91 2.94 -4.11 -24.53
C ARG A 91 2.34 -4.07 -23.13
N LEU A 92 2.32 -5.23 -22.44
CA LEU A 92 1.81 -5.36 -21.08
C LEU A 92 2.98 -5.64 -20.13
N GLU A 93 3.07 -4.86 -19.05
CA GLU A 93 4.05 -5.08 -17.98
C GLU A 93 3.31 -5.42 -16.68
N THR A 94 3.56 -6.61 -16.16
CA THR A 94 2.87 -7.13 -14.97
C THR A 94 3.73 -6.96 -13.73
N PHE A 95 3.15 -6.42 -12.66
CA PHE A 95 3.78 -6.24 -11.36
C PHE A 95 2.92 -6.92 -10.28
N GLY A 96 3.55 -7.80 -9.49
CA GLY A 96 2.92 -8.45 -8.33
C GLY A 96 2.87 -7.53 -7.10
N LEU A 97 2.40 -8.07 -5.98
CA LEU A 97 2.51 -7.41 -4.69
C LEU A 97 3.93 -7.64 -4.14
N PRO A 98 4.61 -6.61 -3.63
CA PRO A 98 5.90 -6.79 -2.96
C PRO A 98 5.68 -7.30 -1.53
N ASP A 99 6.40 -8.35 -1.12
CA ASP A 99 6.36 -8.86 0.25
C ASP A 99 7.38 -8.17 1.16
N THR A 100 8.40 -7.54 0.57
CA THR A 100 9.48 -6.87 1.31
C THR A 100 9.75 -5.46 0.77
N VAL A 101 10.42 -4.64 1.58
CA VAL A 101 10.95 -3.34 1.15
C VAL A 101 11.92 -3.51 -0.02
N ARG A 102 12.73 -4.58 -0.02
CA ARG A 102 13.65 -4.91 -1.12
C ARG A 102 12.87 -5.14 -2.42
N ASP A 103 11.80 -5.93 -2.36
CA ASP A 103 10.99 -6.23 -3.55
C ASP A 103 10.26 -4.98 -4.04
N SER A 104 9.75 -4.17 -3.12
CA SER A 104 9.15 -2.87 -3.43
C SER A 104 10.12 -1.93 -4.16
N ARG A 105 11.37 -1.83 -3.69
CA ARG A 105 12.43 -1.05 -4.36
C ARG A 105 12.78 -1.60 -5.74
N ALA A 106 12.87 -2.93 -5.86
CA ALA A 106 13.11 -3.59 -7.14
C ALA A 106 11.99 -3.28 -8.16
N GLN A 107 10.74 -3.25 -7.72
CA GLN A 107 9.60 -2.84 -8.55
C GLN A 107 9.69 -1.37 -8.96
N VAL A 108 10.05 -0.45 -8.06
CA VAL A 108 10.29 0.97 -8.38
C VAL A 108 11.34 1.12 -9.46
N GLN A 109 12.49 0.45 -9.32
CA GLN A 109 13.58 0.49 -10.29
C GLN A 109 13.18 -0.14 -11.64
N ARG A 110 12.43 -1.26 -11.60
CA ARG A 110 11.93 -1.91 -12.82
C ARG A 110 10.96 -1.01 -13.55
N LEU A 111 9.96 -0.42 -12.85
CA LEU A 111 9.00 0.48 -13.47
C LEU A 111 9.70 1.70 -14.07
N ALA A 112 10.62 2.32 -13.33
CA ALA A 112 11.37 3.47 -13.79
C ALA A 112 12.14 3.18 -15.12
N ARG A 113 12.76 1.99 -15.23
CA ARG A 113 13.41 1.57 -16.49
C ARG A 113 12.41 1.37 -17.62
N VAL A 114 11.28 0.72 -17.32
CA VAL A 114 10.24 0.40 -18.33
C VAL A 114 9.63 1.66 -18.93
N ILE A 115 9.42 2.71 -18.12
CA ILE A 115 8.88 4.00 -18.56
C ILE A 115 9.95 5.00 -19.03
N GLY A 116 11.24 4.62 -19.01
CA GLY A 116 12.36 5.39 -19.52
C GLY A 116 12.95 6.45 -18.60
N TRP A 117 12.76 6.30 -17.26
CA TRP A 117 13.29 7.20 -16.24
C TRP A 117 14.06 6.48 -15.12
N PRO A 118 15.10 5.68 -15.43
CA PRO A 118 15.81 4.86 -14.44
C PRO A 118 16.39 5.69 -13.27
N GLU A 119 16.90 6.88 -13.52
CA GLU A 119 17.45 7.79 -12.51
C GLU A 119 16.40 8.28 -11.51
N ARG A 120 15.15 8.46 -11.92
CA ARG A 120 14.04 8.79 -10.99
C ARG A 120 13.75 7.63 -10.05
N GLY A 121 13.86 6.38 -10.55
CA GLY A 121 13.73 5.17 -9.72
C GLY A 121 14.79 5.13 -8.63
N GLU A 122 16.05 5.45 -8.95
CA GLU A 122 17.14 5.52 -7.98
C GLU A 122 16.91 6.62 -6.93
N VAL A 123 16.48 7.82 -7.38
CA VAL A 123 16.15 8.93 -6.47
C VAL A 123 15.03 8.52 -5.52
N LEU A 124 13.97 7.89 -6.03
CA LEU A 124 12.85 7.43 -5.21
C LEU A 124 13.28 6.36 -4.20
N CYS A 125 14.10 5.38 -4.61
CA CYS A 125 14.65 4.38 -3.70
C CYS A 125 15.47 5.01 -2.58
N ARG A 126 16.33 5.99 -2.88
CA ARG A 126 17.08 6.72 -1.83
C ARG A 126 16.15 7.49 -0.87
N ARG A 127 15.06 8.04 -1.36
CA ARG A 127 14.05 8.70 -0.50
C ARG A 127 13.36 7.70 0.44
N ILE A 128 13.01 6.52 -0.07
CA ILE A 128 12.45 5.44 0.74
C ILE A 128 13.45 5.03 1.84
N ASP A 129 14.71 4.80 1.47
CA ASP A 129 15.74 4.39 2.43
C ASP A 129 15.96 5.43 3.54
N ARG A 130 15.98 6.72 3.18
CA ARG A 130 16.09 7.81 4.16
C ARG A 130 14.88 7.87 5.10
N ALA A 131 13.67 7.69 4.57
CA ALA A 131 12.46 7.68 5.38
C ALA A 131 12.44 6.51 6.37
N LEU A 132 12.86 5.33 5.93
CA LEU A 132 12.97 4.16 6.79
C LEU A 132 14.04 4.32 7.87
N ALA A 133 15.18 4.90 7.52
CA ALA A 133 16.25 5.19 8.50
C ALA A 133 15.80 6.22 9.55
N ALA A 134 15.09 7.27 9.12
CA ALA A 134 14.54 8.28 10.02
C ALA A 134 13.40 7.78 10.91
N ALA A 135 12.70 6.73 10.49
CA ALA A 135 11.59 6.10 11.20
C ALA A 135 12.03 4.97 12.15
N ALA A 136 13.32 4.59 12.10
CA ALA A 136 13.84 3.54 12.96
C ALA A 136 13.80 3.97 14.44
N PRO A 137 13.42 3.07 15.36
CA PRO A 137 13.45 3.38 16.79
C PRO A 137 14.89 3.61 17.26
N GLU A 138 15.02 4.26 18.42
CA GLU A 138 16.32 4.39 19.08
C GLU A 138 16.94 3.03 19.38
N LEU A 139 18.27 2.96 19.39
CA LEU A 139 18.97 1.72 19.65
C LEU A 139 18.64 1.20 21.06
N GLY A 140 18.22 -0.05 21.16
CA GLY A 140 17.81 -0.66 22.42
C GLY A 140 16.36 -0.36 22.83
N ALA A 141 15.61 0.41 22.06
CA ALA A 141 14.20 0.65 22.33
C ALA A 141 13.40 -0.67 22.29
N ARG A 142 12.51 -0.87 23.27
CA ARG A 142 11.68 -2.08 23.38
C ARG A 142 10.64 -2.10 22.25
N PRO A 143 10.55 -3.18 21.47
CA PRO A 143 9.48 -3.31 20.49
C PRO A 143 8.12 -3.40 21.17
N LEU A 144 7.10 -2.79 20.57
CA LEU A 144 5.71 -2.88 21.03
C LEU A 144 4.94 -3.89 20.17
N ARG A 145 4.12 -4.74 20.80
CA ARG A 145 3.26 -5.70 20.10
C ARG A 145 2.11 -4.95 19.43
N ALA A 146 2.12 -4.86 18.10
CA ALA A 146 1.12 -4.14 17.33
C ALA A 146 0.33 -5.08 16.41
N LEU A 147 -0.97 -4.83 16.29
CA LEU A 147 -1.83 -5.51 15.34
C LEU A 147 -2.41 -4.52 14.35
N VAL A 148 -2.17 -4.73 13.06
CA VAL A 148 -2.90 -4.04 12.00
C VAL A 148 -4.20 -4.79 11.76
N TYR A 149 -5.30 -4.15 12.18
CA TYR A 149 -6.63 -4.70 12.11
C TYR A 149 -7.48 -3.89 11.14
N GLN A 150 -7.72 -4.48 9.98
CA GLN A 150 -8.39 -3.82 8.87
C GLN A 150 -9.90 -3.99 8.94
N THR A 151 -10.58 -3.20 8.13
CA THR A 151 -12.02 -3.30 7.87
C THR A 151 -12.39 -4.75 7.52
N GLY A 152 -13.46 -5.27 8.15
CA GLY A 152 -13.89 -6.67 7.95
C GLY A 152 -13.29 -7.66 8.94
N GLY A 153 -12.45 -7.23 9.89
CA GLY A 153 -11.84 -8.14 10.85
C GLY A 153 -10.54 -8.80 10.34
N PHE A 154 -9.98 -8.31 9.23
CA PHE A 154 -8.73 -8.83 8.69
C PHE A 154 -7.52 -8.34 9.49
N ALA A 155 -6.69 -9.27 9.93
CA ALA A 155 -5.40 -8.97 10.54
C ALA A 155 -4.26 -9.27 9.55
N VAL A 156 -3.30 -8.36 9.50
CA VAL A 156 -2.14 -8.48 8.60
C VAL A 156 -1.12 -9.43 9.19
N ALA A 157 -0.80 -10.49 8.45
CA ALA A 157 0.09 -11.55 8.87
C ALA A 157 1.59 -11.18 8.82
N PRO A 158 2.44 -11.96 9.52
CA PRO A 158 3.88 -11.91 9.33
C PRO A 158 4.29 -12.28 7.90
N GLY A 159 5.50 -11.84 7.50
CA GLY A 159 6.06 -12.11 6.18
C GLY A 159 5.52 -11.22 5.05
N THR A 160 4.69 -10.22 5.37
CA THR A 160 4.20 -9.21 4.42
C THR A 160 5.04 -7.93 4.47
N LEU A 161 4.91 -7.09 3.44
CA LEU A 161 5.53 -5.76 3.43
C LEU A 161 5.14 -4.92 4.67
N MET A 162 3.87 -5.00 5.08
CA MET A 162 3.41 -4.30 6.28
C MET A 162 4.06 -4.84 7.55
N ASP A 163 4.25 -6.14 7.66
CA ASP A 163 4.99 -6.76 8.77
C ASP A 163 6.45 -6.25 8.84
N GLU A 164 7.13 -6.16 7.69
CA GLU A 164 8.47 -5.57 7.64
C GLU A 164 8.46 -4.09 8.05
N MET A 165 7.46 -3.32 7.63
CA MET A 165 7.32 -1.92 8.02
C MET A 165 7.10 -1.75 9.52
N LEU A 166 6.26 -2.60 10.13
CA LEU A 166 6.09 -2.64 11.59
C LEU A 166 7.42 -2.88 12.30
N ARG A 167 8.17 -3.91 11.90
CA ARG A 167 9.46 -4.24 12.53
C ARG A 167 10.48 -3.12 12.40
N ARG A 168 10.55 -2.47 11.25
CA ARG A 168 11.47 -1.35 10.99
C ARG A 168 11.16 -0.10 11.81
N THR A 169 9.93 0.03 12.31
CA THR A 169 9.46 1.21 13.04
C THR A 169 9.19 0.94 14.52
N GLY A 170 9.74 -0.16 15.06
CA GLY A 170 9.73 -0.44 16.51
C GLY A 170 8.61 -1.35 17.00
N PHE A 171 7.90 -2.03 16.09
CA PHE A 171 6.84 -2.95 16.49
C PHE A 171 7.21 -4.42 16.21
N THR A 172 6.55 -5.32 16.93
CA THR A 172 6.40 -6.73 16.57
C THR A 172 4.97 -6.98 16.14
N ASN A 173 4.78 -7.84 15.13
CA ASN A 173 3.44 -8.12 14.63
C ASN A 173 2.72 -9.12 15.54
N ALA A 174 1.70 -8.64 16.26
CA ALA A 174 0.93 -9.47 17.19
C ALA A 174 0.04 -10.51 16.49
N ALA A 175 -0.08 -10.51 15.16
CA ALA A 175 -0.83 -11.53 14.43
C ALA A 175 -0.31 -12.95 14.69
N THR A 176 0.98 -13.11 15.00
CA THR A 176 1.59 -14.38 15.42
C THR A 176 0.97 -14.95 16.69
N ASP A 177 0.58 -14.10 17.63
CA ASP A 177 0.00 -14.52 18.92
C ASP A 177 -1.39 -15.15 18.74
N TYR A 178 -2.02 -14.88 17.61
CA TYR A 178 -3.30 -15.47 17.20
C TYR A 178 -3.12 -16.65 16.24
N GLY A 179 -1.89 -17.10 15.99
CA GLY A 179 -1.60 -18.21 15.09
C GLY A 179 -1.85 -17.90 13.62
N LEU A 180 -1.89 -16.61 13.23
CA LEU A 180 -2.05 -16.23 11.84
C LEU A 180 -0.72 -16.39 11.08
N THR A 181 -0.71 -17.24 10.06
CA THR A 181 0.42 -17.44 9.15
C THR A 181 0.25 -16.72 7.82
N ARG A 182 -0.96 -16.24 7.54
CA ARG A 182 -1.32 -15.42 6.38
C ARG A 182 -2.39 -14.40 6.78
N THR A 183 -2.44 -13.28 6.06
CA THR A 183 -3.48 -12.26 6.25
C THR A 183 -4.86 -12.89 6.11
N GLY A 184 -5.72 -12.65 7.09
CA GLY A 184 -7.03 -13.27 7.16
C GLY A 184 -7.86 -12.78 8.34
N ASP A 185 -9.00 -13.43 8.51
CA ASP A 185 -9.97 -13.08 9.55
C ASP A 185 -9.43 -13.36 10.94
N LEU A 186 -9.55 -12.38 11.81
CA LEU A 186 -9.34 -12.50 13.25
C LEU A 186 -10.65 -12.14 13.97
N PRO A 187 -11.33 -13.11 14.58
CA PRO A 187 -12.53 -12.84 15.38
C PRO A 187 -12.25 -11.84 16.50
N LEU A 188 -13.20 -10.92 16.72
CA LEU A 188 -13.08 -9.87 17.73
C LEU A 188 -12.90 -10.45 19.14
N GLU A 189 -13.51 -11.59 19.41
CA GLU A 189 -13.41 -12.29 20.70
C GLU A 189 -11.97 -12.69 21.03
N ARG A 190 -11.21 -13.13 20.01
CA ARG A 190 -9.80 -13.48 20.18
C ARG A 190 -8.94 -12.25 20.43
N LEU A 191 -9.24 -11.13 19.74
CA LEU A 191 -8.58 -9.84 19.97
C LEU A 191 -8.87 -9.33 21.39
N ILE A 192 -10.10 -9.47 21.89
CA ILE A 192 -10.49 -9.06 23.25
C ILE A 192 -9.84 -9.94 24.31
N ALA A 193 -9.76 -11.25 24.08
CA ALA A 193 -9.16 -12.21 25.02
C ALA A 193 -7.63 -12.04 25.19
N ASN A 194 -6.94 -11.58 24.16
CA ASN A 194 -5.48 -11.34 24.18
C ASN A 194 -5.16 -10.04 23.43
N PRO A 195 -5.44 -8.85 24.00
CA PRO A 195 -5.23 -7.59 23.29
C PRO A 195 -3.76 -7.32 23.01
N PRO A 196 -3.42 -6.75 21.85
CA PRO A 196 -2.09 -6.26 21.58
C PRO A 196 -1.79 -5.01 22.43
N GLU A 197 -0.53 -4.60 22.49
CA GLU A 197 -0.18 -3.34 23.15
C GLU A 197 -0.62 -2.14 22.32
N VAL A 198 -0.63 -2.29 20.98
CA VAL A 198 -1.04 -1.26 20.03
C VAL A 198 -1.99 -1.86 19.00
N LEU A 199 -3.18 -1.28 18.89
CA LEU A 199 -4.13 -1.61 17.83
C LEU A 199 -4.09 -0.52 16.75
N LEU A 200 -3.62 -0.90 15.57
CA LEU A 200 -3.58 -0.06 14.37
C LEU A 200 -4.82 -0.38 13.52
N ALA A 201 -5.79 0.50 13.53
CA ALA A 201 -7.04 0.29 12.81
C ALA A 201 -7.22 1.32 11.70
N GLY A 202 -7.92 0.94 10.64
CA GLY A 202 -8.28 1.86 9.56
C GLY A 202 -9.15 3.02 10.05
N GLN A 203 -9.21 4.08 9.25
CA GLN A 203 -10.05 5.22 9.55
C GLN A 203 -11.53 4.83 9.41
N LEU A 204 -12.30 5.07 10.45
CA LEU A 204 -13.74 4.86 10.45
C LEU A 204 -14.38 5.92 9.54
N ARG A 205 -15.09 5.49 8.50
CA ARG A 205 -15.90 6.42 7.70
C ARG A 205 -17.09 6.86 8.54
N ALA A 206 -17.23 8.18 8.73
CA ALA A 206 -18.35 8.73 9.50
C ALA A 206 -19.66 8.70 8.69
N ASP A 207 -19.53 8.83 7.37
CA ASP A 207 -20.61 9.03 6.40
C ASP A 207 -21.20 7.72 5.83
N ALA A 208 -20.50 6.61 5.95
CA ALA A 208 -20.96 5.30 5.48
C ALA A 208 -20.41 4.18 6.37
N PRO A 209 -20.89 4.03 7.63
CA PRO A 209 -20.42 2.96 8.50
C PRO A 209 -20.86 1.61 7.93
N ASN A 210 -19.90 0.87 7.39
CA ASN A 210 -20.12 -0.51 6.99
C ASN A 210 -20.07 -1.45 8.22
N TRP A 211 -20.38 -2.72 8.02
CA TRP A 211 -20.36 -3.72 9.11
C TRP A 211 -18.99 -3.80 9.81
N ALA A 212 -17.93 -3.60 9.07
CA ALA A 212 -16.56 -3.63 9.55
C ALA A 212 -16.19 -2.41 10.41
N ASP A 213 -16.74 -1.23 10.12
CA ASP A 213 -16.60 -0.06 10.98
C ASP A 213 -17.30 -0.26 12.33
N ARG A 214 -18.43 -1.01 12.34
CA ARG A 214 -19.13 -1.38 13.59
C ARG A 214 -18.27 -2.27 14.47
N LEU A 215 -17.47 -3.17 13.87
CA LEU A 215 -16.57 -4.03 14.62
C LEU A 215 -15.52 -3.22 15.39
N LEU A 216 -14.92 -2.21 14.77
CA LEU A 216 -13.94 -1.32 15.41
C LEU A 216 -14.56 -0.38 16.45
N ARG A 217 -15.89 -0.13 16.37
CA ARG A 217 -16.66 0.66 17.37
C ARG A 217 -17.31 -0.22 18.45
N HIS A 218 -17.10 -1.54 18.39
CA HIS A 218 -17.76 -2.44 19.32
C HIS A 218 -17.47 -2.07 20.78
N PRO A 219 -18.47 -1.96 21.68
CA PRO A 219 -18.28 -1.55 23.06
C PRO A 219 -17.26 -2.39 23.83
N ALA A 220 -17.13 -3.67 23.48
CA ALA A 220 -16.14 -4.55 24.08
C ALA A 220 -14.69 -4.11 23.83
N LEU A 221 -14.37 -3.50 22.67
CA LEU A 221 -13.04 -2.91 22.43
C LEU A 221 -12.81 -1.68 23.32
N ALA A 222 -13.85 -0.91 23.64
CA ALA A 222 -13.75 0.21 24.57
C ALA A 222 -13.46 -0.26 26.01
N ARG A 223 -13.93 -1.47 26.37
CA ARG A 223 -13.75 -2.05 27.72
C ARG A 223 -12.36 -2.64 27.95
N ILE A 224 -11.53 -2.86 26.90
CA ILE A 224 -10.13 -3.31 27.07
C ILE A 224 -9.33 -2.25 27.88
N GLY A 225 -9.86 -1.01 27.95
CA GLY A 225 -9.37 0.03 28.85
C GLY A 225 -7.96 0.54 28.53
N PRO A 226 -7.26 1.08 29.54
CA PRO A 226 -5.97 1.76 29.35
C PRO A 226 -4.80 0.82 28.99
N GLY A 227 -5.04 -0.49 28.90
CA GLY A 227 -3.97 -1.47 28.57
C GLY A 227 -3.58 -1.52 27.10
N MET A 228 -4.38 -0.95 26.17
CA MET A 228 -4.16 -1.02 24.73
C MET A 228 -4.20 0.37 24.10
N PHE A 229 -3.05 0.80 23.55
CA PHE A 229 -3.01 2.03 22.77
C PHE A 229 -3.71 1.83 21.41
N ARG A 230 -4.58 2.75 21.04
CA ARG A 230 -5.33 2.70 19.77
C ARG A 230 -4.91 3.84 18.88
N ALA A 231 -4.52 3.53 17.65
CA ALA A 231 -4.15 4.51 16.66
C ALA A 231 -4.85 4.27 15.32
N THR A 232 -5.18 5.36 14.65
CA THR A 232 -5.67 5.30 13.27
C THR A 232 -4.49 5.13 12.32
N LEU A 233 -4.53 4.07 11.53
CA LEU A 233 -3.64 3.87 10.40
C LEU A 233 -4.44 4.08 9.11
N PRO A 234 -4.14 5.12 8.31
CA PRO A 234 -4.88 5.38 7.08
C PRO A 234 -4.85 4.17 6.14
N GLN A 235 -6.03 3.67 5.76
CA GLN A 235 -6.16 2.45 4.96
C GLN A 235 -5.39 2.54 3.63
N ARG A 236 -5.37 3.72 3.02
CA ARG A 236 -4.61 4.01 1.79
C ARG A 236 -3.09 3.73 1.88
N LEU A 237 -2.54 3.64 3.10
CA LEU A 237 -1.12 3.34 3.33
C LEU A 237 -0.84 1.84 3.52
N THR A 238 -1.87 0.99 3.55
CA THR A 238 -1.72 -0.42 3.94
C THR A 238 -1.59 -1.39 2.76
N TYR A 239 -1.83 -0.94 1.52
CA TYR A 239 -1.93 -1.83 0.36
C TYR A 239 -0.74 -1.79 -0.58
N CYS A 240 -0.07 -0.64 -0.69
CA CYS A 240 0.91 -0.41 -1.74
C CYS A 240 2.33 -0.26 -1.19
N GLY A 241 3.30 -0.65 -2.00
CA GLY A 241 4.71 -0.33 -1.81
C GLY A 241 5.11 0.98 -2.50
N GLY A 242 6.38 1.08 -2.88
CA GLY A 242 6.93 2.23 -3.59
C GLY A 242 6.89 3.51 -2.75
N PRO A 243 6.46 4.65 -3.32
CA PRO A 243 6.48 5.94 -2.64
C PRO A 243 5.62 6.01 -1.39
N VAL A 244 4.61 5.12 -1.25
CA VAL A 244 3.73 5.02 -0.07
C VAL A 244 4.53 4.71 1.20
N LEU A 245 5.62 3.95 1.08
CA LEU A 245 6.48 3.59 2.20
C LEU A 245 7.08 4.80 2.92
N ILE A 246 7.25 5.92 2.22
CA ILE A 246 7.81 7.15 2.80
C ILE A 246 6.85 7.73 3.86
N GLU A 247 5.58 7.87 3.51
CA GLU A 247 4.56 8.38 4.42
C GLU A 247 4.25 7.34 5.52
N LEU A 248 4.11 6.07 5.14
CA LEU A 248 3.84 4.98 6.08
C LEU A 248 4.91 4.89 7.17
N ALA A 249 6.18 5.02 6.82
CA ALA A 249 7.29 5.01 7.78
C ALA A 249 7.15 6.14 8.82
N GLY A 250 6.85 7.36 8.37
CA GLY A 250 6.63 8.51 9.26
C GLY A 250 5.42 8.32 10.19
N VAL A 251 4.29 7.84 9.65
CA VAL A 251 3.07 7.57 10.42
C VAL A 251 3.31 6.51 11.49
N LEU A 252 3.95 5.39 11.14
CA LEU A 252 4.25 4.32 12.09
C LEU A 252 5.22 4.77 13.18
N ALA A 253 6.27 5.52 12.83
CA ALA A 253 7.20 6.07 13.81
C ALA A 253 6.53 7.05 14.78
N ASP A 254 5.60 7.88 14.30
CA ASP A 254 4.81 8.76 15.19
C ASP A 254 3.93 7.96 16.14
N ILE A 255 3.22 6.96 15.62
CA ILE A 255 2.38 6.07 16.44
C ILE A 255 3.22 5.36 17.50
N TYR A 256 4.42 4.88 17.13
CA TYR A 256 5.33 4.21 18.06
C TYR A 256 5.72 5.12 19.24
N ARG A 257 6.16 6.36 18.95
CA ARG A 257 6.51 7.34 20.02
C ARG A 257 5.33 7.64 20.94
N ARG A 258 4.14 7.84 20.38
CA ARG A 258 2.91 8.11 21.16
C ARG A 258 2.50 6.91 22.00
N ALA A 259 2.65 5.69 21.47
CA ALA A 259 2.34 4.48 22.22
C ALA A 259 3.34 4.24 23.36
N GLN A 260 4.62 4.57 23.18
CA GLN A 260 5.60 4.55 24.25
C GLN A 260 5.25 5.54 25.38
N ALA A 261 4.94 6.79 25.03
CA ALA A 261 4.54 7.82 25.99
C ALA A 261 3.24 7.49 26.75
N PHE A 262 2.31 6.78 26.10
CA PHE A 262 1.07 6.32 26.73
C PHE A 262 1.31 5.28 27.84
N ARG A 263 2.44 4.56 27.79
CA ARG A 263 2.77 3.47 28.72
C ARG A 263 3.79 3.87 29.80
N ALA A 264 4.44 5.04 29.66
CA ALA A 264 5.34 5.61 30.63
C ALA A 264 4.56 6.24 31.80
#